data_522d29d6316b9a370bd9dcd2e637ba28
#
_entry.id   522d29d6316b9a370bd9dcd2e637ba28
#
_cell.length_a   1.000
_cell.length_b   1.000
_cell.length_c   1.000
_cell.angle_alpha   90.00
_cell.angle_beta   90.00
_cell.angle_gamma   90.00
#
_symmetry.space_group_name_H-M   'P 1'
#
loop_
_entity.id
_entity.type
_entity.pdbx_description
1 polymer ?
#
loop_
_entity_poly.entity_id
_entity_poly.type
_entity_poly.pdbx_seq_one_letter_code
_entity_poly.pdbx_strand_id
1 'polypeptide(L)'
;MAKRNIVKKSQQQTAQLDLLSEIDKQSYTPEQRKFVEFDGEESVILAATAGAGKTYSCVQRVKELLKRGVDPNKIIFFSFTKAATEELKGRVGNKDIKITTIHAFCYHILATTGKFKDIASFYDFIEWFKVKYKPNHFADKETKEFFYDTISTLYEDAEFISSSIASFKLQSADGIKAKLPSYINEYNKFLREKKSRDFSDMLIEVRDMFKEDKWLRMFRGKYDYIFIDEYQDTSTIQLQILLALNAKYYYLIGDRNQSIYGYSGANCRLLESMVKGRRKTTELSLSVNFRSDKVIVENSNKFSSLKAVANSKEEGYIDDKVMLKMDDLIEVLKLPQEVAVLVRTNDVIKKLERQLLKKKVPMKYFNFITEKDVENFEKDVVTDALKNKLKLVREFFDNKDENVISFIKRYQGMNKFVTTIHKSKGREFHTCVVVNSIAPELLEQNPNFHKLTKKQVAQISFDPDDDDDVEPRNIHYVAVSRSKHKLYFMIYMTK
;
A
#
# COMPACT_ATOMS: atom_id res chain seq x y z
N MET A 1 16.44 20.00 -48.60
CA MET A 1 17.39 19.55 -47.55
C MET A 1 16.68 19.28 -46.19
N ALA A 2 15.75 20.09 -45.71
CA ALA A 2 15.11 19.91 -44.43
C ALA A 2 14.34 18.59 -44.22
N LYS A 3 13.57 18.13 -45.22
CA LYS A 3 12.84 16.82 -45.16
C LYS A 3 13.76 15.60 -45.06
N ARG A 4 14.96 15.63 -45.71
CA ARG A 4 15.94 14.53 -45.57
C ARG A 4 16.61 14.46 -44.18
N ASN A 5 16.76 15.59 -43.50
CA ASN A 5 17.32 15.64 -42.16
C ASN A 5 16.33 15.17 -41.07
N ILE A 6 15.01 15.39 -41.28
CA ILE A 6 13.96 14.91 -40.37
C ILE A 6 13.85 13.39 -40.45
N VAL A 7 13.88 12.82 -41.65
CA VAL A 7 13.82 11.35 -41.84
C VAL A 7 15.08 10.67 -41.29
N LYS A 8 16.28 11.24 -41.49
CA LYS A 8 17.51 10.70 -40.90
C LYS A 8 17.51 10.77 -39.35
N LYS A 9 16.99 11.85 -38.74
CA LYS A 9 16.85 11.96 -37.28
C LYS A 9 15.86 10.96 -36.71
N SER A 10 14.72 10.72 -37.39
CA SER A 10 13.76 9.70 -36.94
C SER A 10 14.34 8.29 -37.07
N GLN A 11 15.04 7.97 -38.15
CA GLN A 11 15.70 6.68 -38.33
C GLN A 11 16.82 6.42 -37.32
N GLN A 12 17.62 7.45 -36.99
CA GLN A 12 18.62 7.33 -35.93
C GLN A 12 18.00 7.17 -34.52
N GLN A 13 16.91 7.86 -34.23
CA GLN A 13 16.18 7.67 -32.99
C GLN A 13 15.55 6.28 -32.89
N THR A 14 14.99 5.77 -33.99
CA THR A 14 14.43 4.41 -34.05
C THR A 14 15.54 3.36 -33.84
N ALA A 15 16.68 3.50 -34.54
CA ALA A 15 17.80 2.57 -34.40
C ALA A 15 18.42 2.60 -32.98
N GLN A 16 18.48 3.77 -32.35
CA GLN A 16 18.96 3.92 -30.98
C GLN A 16 18.00 3.34 -29.93
N LEU A 17 16.68 3.45 -30.17
CA LEU A 17 15.63 2.80 -29.39
C LEU A 17 15.66 1.27 -29.56
N ASP A 18 15.91 0.78 -30.78
CA ASP A 18 16.04 -0.64 -31.05
C ASP A 18 17.29 -1.24 -30.39
N LEU A 19 18.43 -0.53 -30.45
CA LEU A 19 19.67 -0.97 -29.78
C LEU A 19 19.52 -1.00 -28.24
N LEU A 20 18.92 0.03 -27.65
CA LEU A 20 18.60 0.06 -26.23
C LEU A 20 17.62 -1.07 -25.84
N SER A 21 16.67 -1.39 -26.72
CA SER A 21 15.73 -2.48 -26.49
C SER A 21 16.36 -3.86 -26.61
N GLU A 22 17.40 -4.04 -27.42
CA GLU A 22 18.16 -5.30 -27.50
C GLU A 22 19.10 -5.48 -26.30
N ILE A 23 19.70 -4.41 -25.81
CA ILE A 23 20.49 -4.43 -24.57
C ILE A 23 19.58 -4.80 -23.37
N ASP A 24 18.39 -4.23 -23.28
CA ASP A 24 17.38 -4.58 -22.26
C ASP A 24 16.96 -6.06 -22.35
N LYS A 25 16.80 -6.61 -23.56
CA LYS A 25 16.44 -8.02 -23.75
C LYS A 25 17.53 -9.01 -23.28
N GLN A 26 18.80 -8.64 -23.34
CA GLN A 26 19.90 -9.47 -22.84
C GLN A 26 19.93 -9.50 -21.29
N SER A 27 19.29 -8.56 -20.63
CA SER A 27 19.27 -8.46 -19.15
C SER A 27 18.12 -9.23 -18.49
N TYR A 28 17.15 -9.75 -19.25
CA TYR A 28 16.01 -10.49 -18.66
C TYR A 28 16.44 -11.83 -18.09
N THR A 29 15.88 -12.16 -16.92
CA THR A 29 15.89 -13.56 -16.47
C THR A 29 15.06 -14.42 -17.43
N PRO A 30 15.27 -15.75 -17.47
CA PRO A 30 14.44 -16.65 -18.27
C PRO A 30 12.92 -16.50 -18.01
N GLU A 31 12.54 -16.32 -16.74
CA GLU A 31 11.15 -16.10 -16.33
C GLU A 31 10.59 -14.76 -16.83
N GLN A 32 11.38 -13.69 -16.69
CA GLN A 32 10.99 -12.37 -17.21
C GLN A 32 10.83 -12.41 -18.73
N ARG A 33 11.76 -13.07 -19.44
CA ARG A 33 11.68 -13.24 -20.90
C ARG A 33 10.41 -13.97 -21.30
N LYS A 34 10.10 -15.10 -20.64
CA LYS A 34 8.89 -15.88 -20.89
C LYS A 34 7.61 -15.04 -20.73
N PHE A 35 7.56 -14.15 -19.75
CA PHE A 35 6.42 -13.25 -19.56
C PHE A 35 6.39 -12.09 -20.56
N VAL A 36 7.52 -11.41 -20.79
CA VAL A 36 7.61 -10.25 -21.68
C VAL A 36 7.32 -10.65 -23.12
N GLU A 37 7.88 -11.76 -23.59
CA GLU A 37 7.76 -12.26 -24.96
C GLU A 37 6.58 -13.23 -25.15
N PHE A 38 5.73 -13.42 -24.13
CA PHE A 38 4.59 -14.32 -24.20
C PHE A 38 3.75 -14.05 -25.47
N ASP A 39 3.51 -15.08 -26.29
CA ASP A 39 2.84 -14.99 -27.58
C ASP A 39 1.45 -15.64 -27.61
N GLY A 40 1.05 -16.28 -26.51
CA GLY A 40 -0.24 -16.93 -26.39
C GLY A 40 -1.41 -15.93 -26.39
N GLU A 41 -2.50 -16.32 -27.04
CA GLU A 41 -3.77 -15.60 -27.00
C GLU A 41 -4.58 -15.97 -25.76
N GLU A 42 -4.03 -15.72 -24.56
CA GLU A 42 -4.56 -16.12 -23.28
C GLU A 42 -4.41 -15.02 -22.23
N SER A 43 -5.23 -15.08 -21.20
CA SER A 43 -5.00 -14.30 -19.98
C SER A 43 -3.78 -14.85 -19.23
N VAL A 44 -3.11 -14.00 -18.45
CA VAL A 44 -1.91 -14.39 -17.72
C VAL A 44 -2.09 -14.10 -16.23
N ILE A 45 -1.79 -15.07 -15.39
CA ILE A 45 -1.59 -14.87 -13.95
C ILE A 45 -0.08 -14.94 -13.71
N LEU A 46 0.51 -13.79 -13.35
CA LEU A 46 1.93 -13.67 -13.03
C LEU A 46 2.11 -13.67 -11.52
N ALA A 47 2.44 -14.82 -10.97
CA ALA A 47 2.84 -14.96 -9.58
C ALA A 47 4.29 -14.48 -9.41
N ALA A 48 4.53 -13.47 -8.58
CA ALA A 48 5.86 -12.89 -8.48
C ALA A 48 6.22 -12.62 -7.02
N THR A 49 7.39 -13.09 -6.58
CA THR A 49 7.87 -12.85 -5.23
C THR A 49 8.18 -11.37 -4.97
N ALA A 50 8.32 -10.99 -3.70
CA ALA A 50 8.80 -9.66 -3.34
C ALA A 50 10.16 -9.39 -4.03
N GLY A 51 10.33 -8.19 -4.59
CA GLY A 51 11.59 -7.81 -5.23
C GLY A 51 11.89 -8.45 -6.60
N ALA A 52 10.94 -9.22 -7.19
CA ALA A 52 11.16 -9.94 -8.45
C ALA A 52 11.04 -9.07 -9.72
N GLY A 53 10.90 -7.75 -9.60
CA GLY A 53 10.83 -6.85 -10.75
C GLY A 53 9.49 -6.88 -11.47
N LYS A 54 8.37 -7.11 -10.76
CA LYS A 54 6.99 -7.09 -11.31
C LYS A 54 6.74 -5.92 -12.23
N THR A 55 6.87 -4.71 -11.69
CA THR A 55 6.60 -3.45 -12.41
C THR A 55 7.48 -3.31 -13.66
N TYR A 56 8.76 -3.65 -13.56
CA TYR A 56 9.67 -3.66 -14.70
C TYR A 56 9.17 -4.61 -15.80
N SER A 57 8.88 -5.86 -15.45
CA SER A 57 8.41 -6.87 -16.41
C SER A 57 7.09 -6.45 -17.07
N CYS A 58 6.17 -5.84 -16.32
CA CYS A 58 4.91 -5.33 -16.87
C CYS A 58 5.13 -4.20 -17.88
N VAL A 59 6.01 -3.26 -17.57
CA VAL A 59 6.35 -2.16 -18.50
C VAL A 59 6.94 -2.73 -19.79
N GLN A 60 7.85 -3.70 -19.69
CA GLN A 60 8.46 -4.32 -20.86
C GLN A 60 7.42 -5.13 -21.65
N ARG A 61 6.49 -5.83 -21.00
CA ARG A 61 5.38 -6.51 -21.66
C ARG A 61 4.49 -5.56 -22.45
N VAL A 62 4.12 -4.43 -21.87
CA VAL A 62 3.35 -3.40 -22.56
C VAL A 62 4.11 -2.87 -23.78
N LYS A 63 5.39 -2.58 -23.66
CA LYS A 63 6.24 -2.15 -24.78
C LYS A 63 6.30 -3.22 -25.88
N GLU A 64 6.39 -4.50 -25.52
CA GLU A 64 6.39 -5.61 -26.47
C GLU A 64 5.05 -5.71 -27.22
N LEU A 65 3.90 -5.53 -26.53
CA LEU A 65 2.59 -5.48 -27.18
C LEU A 65 2.50 -4.34 -28.20
N LEU A 66 3.03 -3.16 -27.88
CA LEU A 66 3.08 -2.02 -28.80
C LEU A 66 3.95 -2.33 -30.04
N LYS A 67 5.10 -3.00 -29.86
CA LYS A 67 5.97 -3.45 -30.96
C LYS A 67 5.25 -4.43 -31.88
N ARG A 68 4.36 -5.28 -31.33
CA ARG A 68 3.53 -6.21 -32.08
C ARG A 68 2.33 -5.55 -32.77
N GLY A 69 2.21 -4.22 -32.70
CA GLY A 69 1.16 -3.44 -33.36
C GLY A 69 -0.16 -3.35 -32.60
N VAL A 70 -0.19 -3.69 -31.31
CA VAL A 70 -1.39 -3.50 -30.48
C VAL A 70 -1.67 -2.01 -30.33
N ASP A 71 -2.91 -1.59 -30.64
CA ASP A 71 -3.35 -0.22 -30.43
C ASP A 71 -3.25 0.18 -28.95
N PRO A 72 -2.48 1.23 -28.58
CA PRO A 72 -2.32 1.67 -27.22
C PRO A 72 -3.66 2.01 -26.52
N ASN A 73 -4.67 2.49 -27.25
CA ASN A 73 -6.00 2.76 -26.72
C ASN A 73 -6.76 1.48 -26.30
N LYS A 74 -6.30 0.30 -26.74
CA LYS A 74 -6.84 -1.00 -26.35
C LYS A 74 -6.20 -1.58 -25.09
N ILE A 75 -5.25 -0.86 -24.49
CA ILE A 75 -4.56 -1.27 -23.27
C ILE A 75 -4.99 -0.37 -22.11
N ILE A 76 -5.41 -0.98 -21.01
CA ILE A 76 -5.58 -0.28 -19.73
C ILE A 76 -4.78 -0.99 -18.64
N PHE A 77 -4.09 -0.19 -17.82
CA PHE A 77 -3.31 -0.66 -16.70
C PHE A 77 -3.87 -0.11 -15.39
N PHE A 78 -4.29 -0.99 -14.50
CA PHE A 78 -4.75 -0.65 -13.16
C PHE A 78 -3.64 -0.86 -12.15
N SER A 79 -3.30 0.20 -11.40
CA SER A 79 -2.37 0.17 -10.28
C SER A 79 -3.11 0.48 -8.97
N PHE A 80 -2.56 0.01 -7.84
CA PHE A 80 -3.20 0.16 -6.54
C PHE A 80 -3.13 1.60 -6.00
N THR A 81 -2.03 2.33 -6.25
CA THR A 81 -1.81 3.68 -5.72
C THR A 81 -1.59 4.72 -6.82
N LYS A 82 -1.88 6.00 -6.49
CA LYS A 82 -1.57 7.12 -7.38
C LYS A 82 -0.07 7.23 -7.68
N ALA A 83 0.78 7.03 -6.66
CA ALA A 83 2.24 7.09 -6.83
C ALA A 83 2.74 6.04 -7.83
N ALA A 84 2.31 4.77 -7.69
CA ALA A 84 2.63 3.71 -8.64
C ALA A 84 2.07 3.98 -10.04
N THR A 85 0.90 4.62 -10.13
CA THR A 85 0.32 5.05 -11.41
C THR A 85 1.23 6.06 -12.13
N GLU A 86 1.71 7.09 -11.44
CA GLU A 86 2.60 8.10 -12.03
C GLU A 86 3.97 7.51 -12.41
N GLU A 87 4.52 6.63 -11.59
CA GLU A 87 5.74 5.91 -11.90
C GLU A 87 5.58 5.06 -13.16
N LEU A 88 4.50 4.30 -13.28
CA LEU A 88 4.18 3.49 -14.46
C LEU A 88 4.03 4.35 -15.71
N LYS A 89 3.32 5.48 -15.64
CA LYS A 89 3.19 6.43 -16.78
C LYS A 89 4.55 6.90 -17.28
N GLY A 90 5.44 7.29 -16.35
CA GLY A 90 6.80 7.70 -16.69
C GLY A 90 7.61 6.60 -17.37
N ARG A 91 7.51 5.35 -16.88
CA ARG A 91 8.27 4.20 -17.41
C ARG A 91 7.72 3.68 -18.74
N VAL A 92 6.40 3.68 -18.94
CA VAL A 92 5.76 3.26 -20.20
C VAL A 92 6.01 4.29 -21.30
N GLY A 93 5.92 5.58 -20.98
CA GLY A 93 6.25 6.68 -21.91
C GLY A 93 5.26 6.88 -23.05
N ASN A 94 4.11 6.18 -23.06
CA ASN A 94 3.06 6.33 -24.07
C ASN A 94 1.79 6.89 -23.42
N LYS A 95 1.34 8.08 -23.89
CA LYS A 95 0.21 8.81 -23.33
C LYS A 95 -1.15 8.25 -23.72
N ASP A 96 -1.22 7.45 -24.77
CA ASP A 96 -2.48 6.87 -25.27
C ASP A 96 -2.88 5.63 -24.49
N ILE A 97 -1.95 5.02 -23.75
CA ILE A 97 -2.26 3.93 -22.81
C ILE A 97 -2.90 4.52 -21.55
N LYS A 98 -4.07 3.98 -21.21
CA LYS A 98 -4.75 4.39 -19.97
C LYS A 98 -4.12 3.70 -18.76
N ILE A 99 -3.37 4.46 -17.95
CA ILE A 99 -2.80 4.00 -16.68
C ILE A 99 -3.51 4.74 -15.55
N THR A 100 -4.17 4.04 -14.63
CA THR A 100 -5.06 4.65 -13.63
C THR A 100 -5.24 3.74 -12.41
N THR A 101 -5.78 4.27 -11.32
CA THR A 101 -6.32 3.44 -10.24
C THR A 101 -7.78 3.06 -10.52
N ILE A 102 -8.28 1.96 -9.94
CA ILE A 102 -9.70 1.56 -10.10
C ILE A 102 -10.62 2.67 -9.60
N HIS A 103 -10.30 3.34 -8.50
CA HIS A 103 -11.06 4.46 -7.97
C HIS A 103 -11.11 5.65 -8.95
N ALA A 104 -9.97 6.04 -9.53
CA ALA A 104 -9.94 7.12 -10.51
C ALA A 104 -10.69 6.76 -11.81
N PHE A 105 -10.69 5.49 -12.19
CA PHE A 105 -11.49 4.99 -13.31
C PHE A 105 -12.98 5.08 -13.02
N CYS A 106 -13.44 4.67 -11.85
CA CYS A 106 -14.83 4.78 -11.42
C CYS A 106 -15.28 6.24 -11.33
N TYR A 107 -14.43 7.11 -10.77
CA TYR A 107 -14.68 8.55 -10.75
C TYR A 107 -14.92 9.11 -12.16
N HIS A 108 -14.08 8.74 -13.12
CA HIS A 108 -14.22 9.17 -14.52
C HIS A 108 -15.53 8.65 -15.14
N ILE A 109 -15.94 7.41 -14.85
CA ILE A 109 -17.22 6.86 -15.32
C ILE A 109 -18.38 7.71 -14.80
N LEU A 110 -18.41 8.01 -13.51
CA LEU A 110 -19.49 8.80 -12.92
C LEU A 110 -19.51 10.25 -13.44
N ALA A 111 -18.35 10.85 -13.67
CA ALA A 111 -18.23 12.17 -14.27
C ALA A 111 -18.78 12.21 -15.71
N THR A 112 -18.37 11.25 -16.55
CA THR A 112 -18.81 11.20 -17.96
C THR A 112 -20.27 10.79 -18.15
N THR A 113 -20.88 10.15 -17.17
CA THR A 113 -22.29 9.74 -17.20
C THR A 113 -23.24 10.74 -16.52
N GLY A 114 -22.73 11.92 -16.09
CA GLY A 114 -23.52 12.95 -15.43
C GLY A 114 -23.97 12.58 -14.02
N LYS A 115 -23.42 11.53 -13.43
CA LYS A 115 -23.72 11.05 -12.07
C LYS A 115 -22.67 11.52 -11.04
N PHE A 116 -21.94 12.59 -11.36
CA PHE A 116 -20.91 13.11 -10.47
C PHE A 116 -21.50 13.66 -9.17
N LYS A 117 -20.83 13.37 -8.07
CA LYS A 117 -21.03 13.99 -6.75
C LYS A 117 -19.66 14.17 -6.10
N ASP A 118 -19.56 15.11 -5.20
CA ASP A 118 -18.33 15.34 -4.44
C ASP A 118 -17.94 14.11 -3.61
N ILE A 119 -16.65 13.86 -3.54
CA ILE A 119 -16.09 12.80 -2.69
C ILE A 119 -15.75 13.41 -1.34
N ALA A 120 -16.42 12.94 -0.30
CA ALA A 120 -16.14 13.35 1.07
C ALA A 120 -15.12 12.39 1.74
N SER A 121 -14.22 12.96 2.51
CA SER A 121 -13.29 12.23 3.36
C SER A 121 -13.90 11.99 4.75
N PHE A 122 -13.31 11.06 5.50
CA PHE A 122 -13.67 10.85 6.90
C PHE A 122 -13.31 12.06 7.79
N TYR A 123 -12.30 12.82 7.42
CA TYR A 123 -11.96 14.08 8.11
C TYR A 123 -13.04 15.15 7.92
N ASP A 124 -13.68 15.24 6.76
CA ASP A 124 -14.83 16.12 6.53
C ASP A 124 -16.02 15.72 7.43
N PHE A 125 -16.20 14.41 7.65
CA PHE A 125 -17.18 13.90 8.61
C PHE A 125 -16.85 14.34 10.04
N ILE A 126 -15.60 14.24 10.49
CA ILE A 126 -15.20 14.65 11.84
C ILE A 126 -15.50 16.14 12.05
N GLU A 127 -15.17 17.01 11.08
CA GLU A 127 -15.47 18.43 11.19
C GLU A 127 -16.98 18.71 11.19
N TRP A 128 -17.75 18.01 10.35
CA TRP A 128 -19.21 18.10 10.39
C TRP A 128 -19.77 17.61 11.73
N PHE A 129 -19.30 16.49 12.27
CA PHE A 129 -19.73 15.93 13.54
C PHE A 129 -19.45 16.90 14.69
N LYS A 130 -18.26 17.48 14.73
CA LYS A 130 -17.83 18.47 15.71
C LYS A 130 -18.75 19.70 15.73
N VAL A 131 -19.09 20.23 14.56
CA VAL A 131 -19.98 21.40 14.45
C VAL A 131 -21.41 21.04 14.84
N LYS A 132 -21.91 19.89 14.36
CA LYS A 132 -23.30 19.47 14.52
C LYS A 132 -23.67 19.08 15.93
N TYR A 133 -22.76 18.40 16.63
CA TYR A 133 -23.01 17.85 17.96
C TYR A 133 -22.38 18.67 19.09
N LYS A 134 -21.70 19.77 18.76
CA LYS A 134 -21.19 20.68 19.79
C LYS A 134 -22.37 21.37 20.50
N PRO A 135 -22.52 21.20 21.83
CA PRO A 135 -23.56 21.89 22.58
C PRO A 135 -23.36 23.42 22.53
N ASN A 136 -24.43 24.19 22.47
CA ASN A 136 -24.38 25.64 22.57
C ASN A 136 -23.77 26.08 23.92
N HIS A 137 -24.15 25.37 24.99
CA HIS A 137 -23.57 25.48 26.32
C HIS A 137 -23.30 24.09 26.86
N PHE A 138 -22.16 23.88 27.51
CA PHE A 138 -21.88 22.66 28.23
C PHE A 138 -22.50 22.76 29.63
N ALA A 139 -23.24 21.74 30.03
CA ALA A 139 -23.91 21.68 31.33
C ALA A 139 -22.90 21.75 32.51
N ASP A 140 -21.75 21.13 32.32
CA ASP A 140 -20.67 21.05 33.26
C ASP A 140 -19.31 20.80 32.59
N LYS A 141 -18.24 20.76 33.40
CA LYS A 141 -16.88 20.51 32.93
C LYS A 141 -16.71 19.11 32.37
N GLU A 142 -17.35 18.10 32.95
CA GLU A 142 -17.26 16.70 32.56
C GLU A 142 -17.88 16.47 31.18
N THR A 143 -19.05 17.02 30.94
CA THR A 143 -19.70 16.99 29.59
C THR A 143 -18.83 17.64 28.51
N LYS A 144 -18.13 18.75 28.88
CA LYS A 144 -17.21 19.42 27.96
C LYS A 144 -15.99 18.54 27.64
N GLU A 145 -15.38 17.96 28.66
CA GLU A 145 -14.23 17.05 28.50
C GLU A 145 -14.62 15.83 27.68
N PHE A 146 -15.73 15.18 28.00
CA PHE A 146 -16.26 14.04 27.25
C PHE A 146 -16.46 14.35 25.75
N PHE A 147 -17.02 15.51 25.42
CA PHE A 147 -17.20 15.89 24.00
C PHE A 147 -15.86 16.05 23.27
N TYR A 148 -14.89 16.75 23.86
CA TYR A 148 -13.58 16.93 23.24
C TYR A 148 -12.76 15.64 23.19
N ASP A 149 -12.90 14.77 24.16
CA ASP A 149 -12.29 13.43 24.14
C ASP A 149 -12.88 12.57 23.04
N THR A 150 -14.20 12.65 22.80
CA THR A 150 -14.86 11.97 21.67
C THR A 150 -14.30 12.46 20.33
N ILE A 151 -14.15 13.78 20.16
CA ILE A 151 -13.56 14.37 18.96
C ILE A 151 -12.10 13.95 18.81
N SER A 152 -11.33 13.95 19.88
CA SER A 152 -9.92 13.49 19.88
C SER A 152 -9.83 12.04 19.43
N THR A 153 -10.68 11.17 19.97
CA THR A 153 -10.75 9.74 19.59
C THR A 153 -11.11 9.56 18.12
N LEU A 154 -12.06 10.33 17.60
CA LEU A 154 -12.42 10.28 16.17
C LEU A 154 -11.23 10.65 15.28
N TYR A 155 -10.42 11.66 15.65
CA TYR A 155 -9.20 11.98 14.90
C TYR A 155 -8.11 10.93 15.07
N GLU A 156 -7.91 10.42 16.29
CA GLU A 156 -6.89 9.42 16.59
C GLU A 156 -7.12 8.10 15.87
N ASP A 157 -8.37 7.65 15.80
CA ASP A 157 -8.77 6.39 15.20
C ASP A 157 -9.39 6.55 13.81
N ALA A 158 -9.25 7.72 13.17
CA ALA A 158 -9.87 8.04 11.89
C ALA A 158 -9.61 6.99 10.80
N GLU A 159 -8.39 6.51 10.68
CA GLU A 159 -8.03 5.49 9.68
C GLU A 159 -8.72 4.16 9.97
N PHE A 160 -8.79 3.74 11.22
CA PHE A 160 -9.44 2.49 11.63
C PHE A 160 -10.95 2.58 11.42
N ILE A 161 -11.60 3.65 11.88
CA ILE A 161 -13.06 3.83 11.78
C ILE A 161 -13.47 3.94 10.30
N SER A 162 -12.77 4.74 9.50
CA SER A 162 -13.06 4.88 8.08
C SER A 162 -12.88 3.59 7.30
N SER A 163 -11.83 2.81 7.60
CA SER A 163 -11.60 1.50 7.00
C SER A 163 -12.69 0.51 7.38
N SER A 164 -13.14 0.52 8.63
CA SER A 164 -14.24 -0.33 9.10
C SER A 164 -15.57 0.00 8.41
N ILE A 165 -15.85 1.31 8.22
CA ILE A 165 -17.04 1.79 7.48
C ILE A 165 -16.95 1.37 6.01
N ALA A 166 -15.80 1.54 5.37
CA ALA A 166 -15.59 1.15 3.98
C ALA A 166 -15.79 -0.37 3.78
N SER A 167 -15.16 -1.17 4.64
CA SER A 167 -15.32 -2.63 4.64
C SER A 167 -16.78 -3.05 4.82
N PHE A 168 -17.49 -2.48 5.80
CA PHE A 168 -18.90 -2.74 6.04
C PHE A 168 -19.76 -2.42 4.80
N LYS A 169 -19.59 -1.28 4.17
CA LYS A 169 -20.33 -0.88 2.97
C LYS A 169 -20.10 -1.86 1.81
N LEU A 170 -18.84 -2.21 1.55
CA LEU A 170 -18.48 -3.11 0.45
C LEU A 170 -19.02 -4.53 0.69
N GLN A 171 -18.85 -5.07 1.88
CA GLN A 171 -19.35 -6.40 2.23
C GLN A 171 -20.89 -6.45 2.20
N SER A 172 -21.57 -5.45 2.77
CA SER A 172 -23.03 -5.35 2.75
C SER A 172 -23.58 -5.25 1.34
N ALA A 173 -22.91 -4.54 0.45
CA ALA A 173 -23.29 -4.42 -0.95
C ALA A 173 -23.14 -5.75 -1.73
N ASP A 174 -22.26 -6.66 -1.28
CA ASP A 174 -22.14 -8.03 -1.79
C ASP A 174 -23.06 -9.04 -1.08
N GLY A 175 -23.94 -8.56 -0.18
CA GLY A 175 -24.86 -9.42 0.59
C GLY A 175 -24.18 -10.18 1.74
N ILE A 176 -22.96 -9.82 2.10
CA ILE A 176 -22.22 -10.44 3.20
C ILE A 176 -22.64 -9.78 4.51
N LYS A 177 -22.98 -10.60 5.52
CA LYS A 177 -23.30 -10.09 6.85
C LYS A 177 -22.01 -9.58 7.53
N ALA A 178 -21.88 -8.28 7.65
CA ALA A 178 -20.75 -7.63 8.27
C ALA A 178 -21.12 -7.03 9.64
N LYS A 179 -20.11 -6.89 10.52
CA LYS A 179 -20.28 -6.22 11.81
C LYS A 179 -20.52 -4.73 11.59
N LEU A 180 -21.57 -4.20 12.22
CA LEU A 180 -21.93 -2.79 12.15
C LEU A 180 -20.82 -1.92 12.79
N PRO A 181 -20.15 -1.04 12.05
CA PRO A 181 -19.10 -0.20 12.62
C PRO A 181 -19.68 0.96 13.43
N SER A 182 -18.88 1.46 14.36
CA SER A 182 -19.20 2.69 15.09
C SER A 182 -19.37 3.87 14.10
N TYR A 183 -20.27 4.78 14.45
CA TYR A 183 -20.56 6.01 13.69
C TYR A 183 -21.11 5.84 12.26
N ILE A 184 -21.46 4.63 11.82
CA ILE A 184 -21.97 4.40 10.45
C ILE A 184 -23.25 5.19 10.16
N ASN A 185 -24.15 5.31 11.13
CA ASN A 185 -25.41 6.02 10.96
C ASN A 185 -25.17 7.54 10.81
N GLU A 186 -24.31 8.12 11.65
CA GLU A 186 -23.91 9.51 11.61
C GLU A 186 -23.15 9.83 10.33
N TYR A 187 -22.27 8.92 9.93
CA TYR A 187 -21.51 9.04 8.68
C TYR A 187 -22.43 9.02 7.45
N ASN A 188 -23.38 8.12 7.39
CA ASN A 188 -24.36 8.09 6.32
C ASN A 188 -25.29 9.32 6.32
N LYS A 189 -25.60 9.89 7.50
CA LYS A 189 -26.35 11.13 7.64
C LYS A 189 -25.53 12.31 7.09
N PHE A 190 -24.25 12.40 7.45
CA PHE A 190 -23.31 13.38 6.91
C PHE A 190 -23.29 13.35 5.38
N LEU A 191 -23.08 12.17 4.76
CA LEU A 191 -23.03 12.04 3.29
C LEU A 191 -24.32 12.49 2.62
N ARG A 192 -25.50 12.19 3.22
CA ARG A 192 -26.80 12.62 2.72
C ARG A 192 -26.96 14.15 2.80
N GLU A 193 -26.62 14.77 3.93
CA GLU A 193 -26.74 16.22 4.14
C GLU A 193 -25.79 17.00 3.21
N LYS A 194 -24.59 16.47 2.99
CA LYS A 194 -23.61 17.08 2.08
C LYS A 194 -23.87 16.73 0.61
N LYS A 195 -24.84 15.86 0.30
CA LYS A 195 -25.10 15.34 -1.05
C LYS A 195 -23.84 14.76 -1.70
N SER A 196 -22.93 14.24 -0.89
CA SER A 196 -21.63 13.66 -1.26
C SER A 196 -21.65 12.13 -1.18
N ARG A 197 -20.56 11.52 -1.56
CA ARG A 197 -20.27 10.07 -1.46
C ARG A 197 -18.87 9.86 -0.94
N ASP A 198 -18.56 8.67 -0.46
CA ASP A 198 -17.18 8.24 -0.25
C ASP A 198 -16.68 7.33 -1.39
N PHE A 199 -15.45 6.85 -1.27
CA PHE A 199 -14.85 5.96 -2.27
C PHE A 199 -15.57 4.60 -2.38
N SER A 200 -16.16 4.09 -1.28
CA SER A 200 -16.91 2.84 -1.30
C SER A 200 -18.23 2.99 -2.04
N ASP A 201 -18.96 4.07 -1.78
CA ASP A 201 -20.21 4.40 -2.51
C ASP A 201 -19.95 4.51 -4.02
N MET A 202 -18.83 5.12 -4.41
CA MET A 202 -18.45 5.27 -5.80
C MET A 202 -18.25 3.93 -6.51
N LEU A 203 -17.57 2.97 -5.85
CA LEU A 203 -17.40 1.63 -6.40
C LEU A 203 -18.74 0.89 -6.51
N ILE A 204 -19.57 0.98 -5.47
CA ILE A 204 -20.90 0.35 -5.43
C ILE A 204 -21.78 0.92 -6.56
N GLU A 205 -21.82 2.25 -6.72
CA GLU A 205 -22.60 2.88 -7.78
C GLU A 205 -22.16 2.44 -9.19
N VAL A 206 -20.86 2.40 -9.46
CA VAL A 206 -20.35 1.97 -10.78
C VAL A 206 -20.66 0.50 -11.03
N ARG A 207 -20.45 -0.38 -10.02
CA ARG A 207 -20.84 -1.79 -10.13
C ARG A 207 -22.32 -1.93 -10.46
N ASP A 208 -23.20 -1.21 -9.77
CA ASP A 208 -24.64 -1.30 -9.98
C ASP A 208 -25.08 -0.70 -11.31
N MET A 209 -24.44 0.40 -11.75
CA MET A 209 -24.63 0.94 -13.10
C MET A 209 -24.31 -0.09 -14.19
N PHE A 210 -23.29 -0.92 -14.00
CA PHE A 210 -22.91 -1.94 -14.98
C PHE A 210 -23.87 -3.15 -15.02
N LYS A 211 -24.85 -3.23 -14.13
CA LYS A 211 -25.97 -4.17 -14.25
C LYS A 211 -27.00 -3.71 -15.31
N GLU A 212 -26.98 -2.39 -15.65
CA GLU A 212 -27.84 -1.82 -16.67
C GLU A 212 -27.10 -1.82 -18.03
N ASP A 213 -27.64 -2.51 -19.03
CA ASP A 213 -27.05 -2.61 -20.38
C ASP A 213 -26.68 -1.26 -21.01
N LYS A 214 -27.47 -0.21 -20.73
CA LYS A 214 -27.26 1.14 -21.24
C LYS A 214 -25.87 1.66 -20.92
N TRP A 215 -25.45 1.50 -19.64
CA TRP A 215 -24.15 2.02 -19.17
C TRP A 215 -23.02 1.04 -19.51
N LEU A 216 -23.29 -0.26 -19.39
CA LEU A 216 -22.29 -1.28 -19.66
C LEU A 216 -21.79 -1.22 -21.11
N ARG A 217 -22.66 -1.01 -22.09
CA ARG A 217 -22.30 -0.93 -23.53
C ARG A 217 -21.28 0.18 -23.83
N MET A 218 -21.22 1.25 -23.05
CA MET A 218 -20.26 2.35 -23.23
C MET A 218 -18.81 1.94 -22.91
N PHE A 219 -18.62 0.91 -22.09
CA PHE A 219 -17.30 0.54 -21.56
C PHE A 219 -16.91 -0.91 -21.89
N ARG A 220 -17.88 -1.79 -22.13
CA ARG A 220 -17.68 -3.21 -22.45
C ARG A 220 -16.93 -3.36 -23.78
N GLY A 221 -15.86 -4.16 -23.76
CA GLY A 221 -15.04 -4.43 -24.95
C GLY A 221 -14.23 -3.23 -25.46
N LYS A 222 -14.17 -2.14 -24.68
CA LYS A 222 -13.36 -0.98 -25.02
C LYS A 222 -11.87 -1.32 -25.04
N TYR A 223 -11.44 -2.18 -24.11
CA TYR A 223 -10.05 -2.59 -23.94
C TYR A 223 -9.91 -4.06 -24.30
N ASP A 224 -8.84 -4.38 -25.04
CA ASP A 224 -8.47 -5.76 -25.35
C ASP A 224 -7.58 -6.33 -24.25
N TYR A 225 -6.72 -5.50 -23.64
CA TYR A 225 -5.78 -5.88 -22.59
C TYR A 225 -6.04 -5.11 -21.30
N ILE A 226 -6.30 -5.83 -20.21
CA ILE A 226 -6.41 -5.27 -18.87
C ILE A 226 -5.27 -5.81 -18.01
N PHE A 227 -4.37 -4.93 -17.56
CA PHE A 227 -3.35 -5.23 -16.59
C PHE A 227 -3.84 -4.82 -15.20
N ILE A 228 -3.66 -5.68 -14.20
CA ILE A 228 -4.02 -5.44 -12.80
C ILE A 228 -2.80 -5.72 -11.95
N ASP A 229 -2.12 -4.65 -11.52
CA ASP A 229 -0.99 -4.74 -10.61
C ASP A 229 -1.47 -4.89 -9.17
N GLU A 230 -0.71 -5.64 -8.36
CA GLU A 230 -1.07 -5.98 -6.98
C GLU A 230 -2.50 -6.59 -6.89
N TYR A 231 -2.84 -7.49 -7.83
CA TYR A 231 -4.19 -8.05 -7.94
C TYR A 231 -4.68 -8.72 -6.65
N GLN A 232 -3.77 -9.16 -5.78
CA GLN A 232 -4.11 -9.79 -4.51
C GLN A 232 -4.82 -8.82 -3.52
N ASP A 233 -4.78 -7.51 -3.79
CA ASP A 233 -5.45 -6.49 -2.98
C ASP A 233 -6.80 -6.04 -3.58
N THR A 234 -7.22 -6.65 -4.69
CA THR A 234 -8.47 -6.30 -5.36
C THR A 234 -9.67 -6.83 -4.58
N SER A 235 -10.61 -5.95 -4.21
CA SER A 235 -11.86 -6.33 -3.54
C SER A 235 -12.86 -6.96 -4.52
N THR A 236 -13.84 -7.71 -3.99
CA THR A 236 -14.88 -8.37 -4.80
C THR A 236 -15.64 -7.38 -5.70
N ILE A 237 -15.98 -6.19 -5.19
CA ILE A 237 -16.67 -5.15 -5.99
C ILE A 237 -15.77 -4.63 -7.12
N GLN A 238 -14.51 -4.36 -6.84
CA GLN A 238 -13.55 -3.95 -7.87
C GLN A 238 -13.41 -5.03 -8.95
N LEU A 239 -13.34 -6.29 -8.54
CA LEU A 239 -13.33 -7.43 -9.44
C LEU A 239 -14.57 -7.46 -10.35
N GLN A 240 -15.77 -7.29 -9.80
CA GLN A 240 -17.01 -7.26 -10.57
C GLN A 240 -16.98 -6.16 -11.64
N ILE A 241 -16.49 -4.96 -11.29
CA ILE A 241 -16.32 -3.84 -12.22
C ILE A 241 -15.33 -4.20 -13.35
N LEU A 242 -14.16 -4.74 -13.00
CA LEU A 242 -13.12 -5.10 -13.97
C LEU A 242 -13.59 -6.18 -14.94
N LEU A 243 -14.30 -7.21 -14.46
CA LEU A 243 -14.81 -8.28 -15.29
C LEU A 243 -15.98 -7.84 -16.19
N ALA A 244 -16.77 -6.84 -15.78
CA ALA A 244 -17.82 -6.25 -16.59
C ALA A 244 -17.27 -5.55 -17.85
N LEU A 245 -16.02 -5.05 -17.82
CA LEU A 245 -15.35 -4.47 -18.99
C LEU A 245 -15.14 -5.50 -20.12
N ASN A 246 -15.16 -6.79 -19.81
CA ASN A 246 -15.12 -7.91 -20.73
C ASN A 246 -13.97 -7.85 -21.76
N ALA A 247 -12.75 -7.60 -21.29
CA ALA A 247 -11.55 -7.60 -22.11
C ALA A 247 -11.27 -8.98 -22.72
N LYS A 248 -10.47 -9.01 -23.77
CA LYS A 248 -10.00 -10.26 -24.36
C LYS A 248 -8.99 -10.96 -23.45
N TYR A 249 -8.05 -10.20 -22.90
CA TYR A 249 -6.94 -10.70 -22.10
C TYR A 249 -6.81 -9.95 -20.79
N TYR A 250 -6.75 -10.70 -19.68
CA TYR A 250 -6.48 -10.19 -18.34
C TYR A 250 -5.07 -10.60 -17.92
N TYR A 251 -4.27 -9.64 -17.50
CA TYR A 251 -2.96 -9.84 -16.91
C TYR A 251 -3.06 -9.52 -15.43
N LEU A 252 -3.07 -10.56 -14.58
CA LEU A 252 -3.10 -10.45 -13.12
C LEU A 252 -1.68 -10.56 -12.60
N ILE A 253 -1.15 -9.48 -12.07
CA ILE A 253 0.23 -9.41 -11.61
C ILE A 253 0.24 -9.20 -10.09
N GLY A 254 0.91 -10.06 -9.33
CA GLY A 254 0.97 -9.89 -7.89
C GLY A 254 1.67 -11.02 -7.15
N ASP A 255 1.55 -10.96 -5.82
CA ASP A 255 2.08 -11.94 -4.89
C ASP A 255 0.99 -12.31 -3.87
N ARG A 256 0.49 -13.54 -3.95
CA ARG A 256 -0.55 -14.04 -3.03
C ARG A 256 -0.11 -13.93 -1.55
N ASN A 257 1.19 -14.11 -1.29
CA ASN A 257 1.73 -14.01 0.07
C ASN A 257 1.83 -12.57 0.58
N GLN A 258 1.59 -11.56 -0.28
CA GLN A 258 1.46 -10.16 0.10
C GLN A 258 0.00 -9.68 0.22
N SER A 259 -0.97 -10.59 0.24
CA SER A 259 -2.38 -10.28 0.50
C SER A 259 -2.58 -9.99 1.99
N ILE A 260 -2.66 -8.72 2.36
CA ILE A 260 -2.80 -8.23 3.73
C ILE A 260 -3.99 -7.28 3.92
N TYR A 261 -4.87 -7.20 2.92
CA TYR A 261 -6.08 -6.37 2.93
C TYR A 261 -7.36 -7.21 2.92
N GLY A 262 -7.30 -8.44 3.47
CA GLY A 262 -8.47 -9.33 3.62
C GLY A 262 -9.62 -8.65 4.36
N TYR A 263 -9.31 -7.87 5.40
CA TYR A 263 -10.30 -7.09 6.15
C TYR A 263 -11.07 -6.07 5.30
N SER A 264 -10.53 -5.63 4.16
CA SER A 264 -11.20 -4.73 3.21
C SER A 264 -11.94 -5.44 2.08
N GLY A 265 -12.08 -6.77 2.16
CA GLY A 265 -12.77 -7.59 1.17
C GLY A 265 -11.91 -7.99 -0.03
N ALA A 266 -10.58 -7.86 0.06
CA ALA A 266 -9.67 -8.37 -0.95
C ALA A 266 -9.72 -9.90 -1.00
N ASN A 267 -9.83 -10.46 -2.21
CA ASN A 267 -9.93 -11.91 -2.42
C ASN A 267 -9.27 -12.32 -3.75
N CYS A 268 -7.95 -12.55 -3.70
CA CYS A 268 -7.19 -12.89 -4.90
C CYS A 268 -7.61 -14.23 -5.52
N ARG A 269 -7.95 -15.24 -4.70
CA ARG A 269 -8.39 -16.56 -5.19
C ARG A 269 -9.69 -16.47 -5.98
N LEU A 270 -10.60 -15.62 -5.54
CA LEU A 270 -11.85 -15.37 -6.26
C LEU A 270 -11.59 -14.71 -7.62
N LEU A 271 -10.72 -13.69 -7.68
CA LEU A 271 -10.35 -13.03 -8.92
C LEU A 271 -9.75 -14.00 -9.94
N GLU A 272 -8.78 -14.81 -9.51
CA GLU A 272 -8.17 -15.83 -10.36
C GLU A 272 -9.18 -16.84 -10.87
N SER A 273 -10.02 -17.37 -9.98
CA SER A 273 -11.08 -18.33 -10.34
C SER A 273 -12.06 -17.75 -11.37
N MET A 274 -12.48 -16.50 -11.17
CA MET A 274 -13.41 -15.85 -12.09
C MET A 274 -12.79 -15.53 -13.46
N VAL A 275 -11.50 -15.21 -13.52
CA VAL A 275 -10.78 -15.01 -14.80
C VAL A 275 -10.60 -16.36 -15.51
N LYS A 276 -10.13 -17.39 -14.81
CA LYS A 276 -9.97 -18.76 -15.32
C LYS A 276 -11.29 -19.34 -15.83
N GLY A 277 -12.40 -19.09 -15.15
CA GLY A 277 -13.73 -19.53 -15.58
C GLY A 277 -14.26 -18.85 -16.85
N ARG A 278 -13.68 -17.72 -17.26
CA ARG A 278 -14.13 -16.92 -18.41
C ARG A 278 -13.15 -16.89 -19.57
N ARG A 279 -11.88 -17.15 -19.31
CA ARG A 279 -10.78 -17.01 -20.29
C ARG A 279 -9.77 -18.14 -20.12
N LYS A 280 -9.25 -18.62 -21.25
CA LYS A 280 -8.06 -19.46 -21.22
C LYS A 280 -6.94 -18.68 -20.53
N THR A 281 -6.23 -19.31 -19.60
CA THR A 281 -5.31 -18.62 -18.70
C THR A 281 -4.03 -19.41 -18.52
N THR A 282 -2.89 -18.75 -18.69
CA THR A 282 -1.55 -19.29 -18.42
C THR A 282 -1.00 -18.72 -17.13
N GLU A 283 -0.43 -19.57 -16.28
CA GLU A 283 0.26 -19.16 -15.06
C GLU A 283 1.77 -19.09 -15.33
N LEU A 284 2.34 -17.95 -14.98
CA LEU A 284 3.78 -17.68 -15.05
C LEU A 284 4.28 -17.21 -13.68
N SER A 285 5.58 -17.32 -13.45
CA SER A 285 6.19 -16.88 -12.19
C SER A 285 7.40 -16.00 -12.41
N LEU A 286 7.70 -15.15 -11.42
CA LEU A 286 8.97 -14.43 -11.28
C LEU A 286 9.52 -14.72 -9.89
N SER A 287 10.65 -15.41 -9.82
CA SER A 287 11.25 -15.89 -8.57
C SER A 287 12.58 -15.22 -8.22
N VAL A 288 13.25 -14.58 -9.19
CA VAL A 288 14.55 -13.93 -8.93
C VAL A 288 14.37 -12.61 -8.19
N ASN A 289 14.84 -12.55 -6.94
CA ASN A 289 14.75 -11.36 -6.11
C ASN A 289 15.96 -10.44 -6.34
N PHE A 290 15.70 -9.22 -6.82
CA PHE A 290 16.70 -8.16 -7.08
C PHE A 290 16.81 -7.15 -5.94
N ARG A 291 16.06 -7.32 -4.85
CA ARG A 291 15.98 -6.37 -3.75
C ARG A 291 16.91 -6.70 -2.61
N SER A 292 16.86 -7.93 -2.15
CA SER A 292 17.38 -8.34 -0.84
C SER A 292 18.54 -9.30 -0.96
N ASP A 293 19.41 -9.27 0.05
CA ASP A 293 20.53 -10.20 0.18
C ASP A 293 20.05 -11.60 0.54
N LYS A 294 20.95 -12.58 0.41
CA LYS A 294 20.63 -14.01 0.46
C LYS A 294 19.88 -14.45 1.70
N VAL A 295 20.40 -14.18 2.90
CA VAL A 295 19.74 -14.63 4.15
C VAL A 295 18.37 -14.00 4.35
N ILE A 296 18.15 -12.76 3.86
CA ILE A 296 16.84 -12.10 3.91
C ILE A 296 15.84 -12.84 3.00
N VAL A 297 16.27 -13.21 1.79
CA VAL A 297 15.45 -13.98 0.85
C VAL A 297 15.15 -15.36 1.41
N GLU A 298 16.14 -16.07 1.95
CA GLU A 298 15.98 -17.40 2.57
C GLU A 298 15.01 -17.36 3.75
N ASN A 299 15.11 -16.33 4.61
CA ASN A 299 14.18 -16.15 5.71
C ASN A 299 12.75 -15.90 5.19
N SER A 300 12.57 -14.99 4.22
CA SER A 300 11.26 -14.71 3.66
C SER A 300 10.63 -15.92 2.97
N ASN A 301 11.43 -16.79 2.39
CA ASN A 301 10.99 -18.03 1.75
C ASN A 301 10.29 -19.00 2.70
N LYS A 302 10.55 -18.94 4.01
CA LYS A 302 9.86 -19.76 5.01
C LYS A 302 8.35 -19.49 5.01
N PHE A 303 7.94 -18.25 4.68
CA PHE A 303 6.58 -17.75 4.76
C PHE A 303 5.91 -17.54 3.38
N SER A 304 6.54 -18.00 2.31
CA SER A 304 6.06 -17.85 0.94
C SER A 304 5.89 -19.22 0.27
N SER A 305 4.77 -19.37 -0.45
CA SER A 305 4.51 -20.56 -1.27
C SER A 305 5.41 -20.61 -2.52
N LEU A 306 5.68 -19.44 -3.14
CA LEU A 306 6.62 -19.31 -4.24
C LEU A 306 8.01 -18.96 -3.68
N LYS A 307 9.00 -19.82 -3.91
CA LYS A 307 10.34 -19.60 -3.39
C LYS A 307 11.13 -18.63 -4.28
N ALA A 308 11.70 -17.61 -3.64
CA ALA A 308 12.55 -16.63 -4.31
C ALA A 308 14.02 -17.10 -4.33
N VAL A 309 14.75 -16.66 -5.34
CA VAL A 309 16.20 -16.84 -5.46
C VAL A 309 16.86 -15.46 -5.42
N ALA A 310 17.79 -15.24 -4.50
CA ALA A 310 18.50 -13.97 -4.41
C ALA A 310 19.39 -13.74 -5.64
N ASN A 311 19.29 -12.58 -6.27
CA ASN A 311 20.23 -12.13 -7.29
C ASN A 311 21.48 -11.50 -6.68
N SER A 312 21.38 -10.99 -5.45
CA SER A 312 22.50 -10.42 -4.69
C SER A 312 23.58 -11.49 -4.42
N LYS A 313 24.85 -11.08 -4.51
CA LYS A 313 26.00 -11.88 -4.10
C LYS A 313 26.29 -11.73 -2.61
N GLU A 314 25.78 -10.65 -2.01
CA GLU A 314 25.96 -10.34 -0.60
C GLU A 314 25.14 -11.30 0.27
N GLU A 315 25.71 -11.68 1.42
CA GLU A 315 25.06 -12.57 2.37
C GLU A 315 23.91 -11.89 3.09
N GLY A 316 24.10 -10.61 3.51
CA GLY A 316 23.17 -9.90 4.36
C GLY A 316 23.30 -10.28 5.85
N TYR A 317 22.38 -9.77 6.67
CA TYR A 317 22.41 -10.01 8.12
C TYR A 317 21.01 -10.14 8.71
N ILE A 318 20.80 -11.16 9.51
CA ILE A 318 19.61 -11.31 10.37
C ILE A 318 20.10 -11.49 11.80
N ASP A 319 19.58 -10.66 12.72
CA ASP A 319 19.80 -10.87 14.14
C ASP A 319 18.81 -11.93 14.65
N ASP A 320 19.34 -13.07 15.07
CA ASP A 320 18.57 -14.17 15.68
C ASP A 320 18.13 -13.84 17.12
N LYS A 321 18.72 -12.80 17.73
CA LYS A 321 18.34 -12.33 19.04
C LYS A 321 17.17 -11.38 18.96
N VAL A 322 16.04 -11.77 19.55
CA VAL A 322 14.89 -10.88 19.65
C VAL A 322 15.11 -9.82 20.71
N MET A 323 15.09 -8.55 20.33
CA MET A 323 15.24 -7.42 21.23
C MET A 323 14.06 -7.32 22.21
N LEU A 324 14.32 -7.09 23.48
CA LEU A 324 13.32 -6.93 24.53
C LEU A 324 13.35 -5.55 25.17
N LYS A 325 14.42 -4.78 24.95
CA LYS A 325 14.62 -3.47 25.57
C LYS A 325 14.64 -2.37 24.52
N MET A 326 14.16 -1.20 24.91
CA MET A 326 14.21 -0.01 24.06
C MET A 326 15.64 0.41 23.74
N ASP A 327 16.59 0.15 24.65
CA ASP A 327 17.99 0.50 24.43
C ASP A 327 18.60 -0.30 23.28
N ASP A 328 18.21 -1.59 23.10
CA ASP A 328 18.67 -2.41 21.98
C ASP A 328 18.16 -1.81 20.64
N LEU A 329 16.91 -1.36 20.59
CA LEU A 329 16.35 -0.66 19.42
C LEU A 329 17.11 0.63 19.13
N ILE A 330 17.46 1.40 20.17
CA ILE A 330 18.20 2.66 20.00
C ILE A 330 19.58 2.41 19.39
N GLU A 331 20.26 1.33 19.75
CA GLU A 331 21.55 0.99 19.13
C GLU A 331 21.40 0.70 17.63
N VAL A 332 20.33 -0.01 17.22
CA VAL A 332 20.04 -0.23 15.79
C VAL A 332 19.70 1.10 15.10
N LEU A 333 18.97 2.01 15.76
CA LEU A 333 18.63 3.31 15.21
C LEU A 333 19.85 4.26 15.08
N LYS A 334 20.96 3.99 15.76
CA LYS A 334 22.22 4.74 15.58
C LYS A 334 22.99 4.35 14.30
N LEU A 335 22.65 3.23 13.66
CA LEU A 335 23.28 2.84 12.40
C LEU A 335 23.22 4.02 11.40
N PRO A 336 24.27 4.28 10.60
CA PRO A 336 24.26 5.39 9.66
C PRO A 336 23.27 5.19 8.49
N GLN A 337 22.95 3.94 8.18
CA GLN A 337 22.07 3.57 7.08
C GLN A 337 20.59 3.86 7.42
N GLU A 338 19.75 3.73 6.42
CA GLU A 338 18.30 3.81 6.57
C GLU A 338 17.77 2.67 7.44
N VAL A 339 16.96 2.99 8.43
CA VAL A 339 16.31 2.03 9.32
C VAL A 339 14.80 2.28 9.39
N ALA A 340 14.01 1.26 9.11
CA ALA A 340 12.56 1.27 9.29
C ALA A 340 12.14 0.35 10.44
N VAL A 341 11.42 0.89 11.40
CA VAL A 341 10.75 0.14 12.46
C VAL A 341 9.34 -0.16 12.00
N LEU A 342 9.06 -1.43 11.72
CA LEU A 342 7.82 -1.91 11.14
C LEU A 342 6.94 -2.50 12.25
N VAL A 343 5.77 -1.93 12.46
CA VAL A 343 4.85 -2.35 13.52
C VAL A 343 3.49 -2.75 12.94
N ARG A 344 2.72 -3.52 13.69
CA ARG A 344 1.41 -4.00 13.22
C ARG A 344 0.31 -2.93 13.28
N THR A 345 0.32 -2.07 14.30
CA THR A 345 -0.78 -1.10 14.55
C THR A 345 -0.28 0.30 14.82
N ASN A 346 -1.12 1.31 14.57
CA ASN A 346 -0.83 2.71 14.88
C ASN A 346 -0.68 2.97 16.39
N ASP A 347 -1.34 2.19 17.25
CA ASP A 347 -1.20 2.31 18.70
C ASP A 347 0.24 1.98 19.14
N VAL A 348 0.84 0.94 18.59
CA VAL A 348 2.25 0.62 18.84
C VAL A 348 3.16 1.74 18.33
N ILE A 349 2.88 2.36 17.18
CA ILE A 349 3.63 3.54 16.71
C ILE A 349 3.60 4.65 17.75
N LYS A 350 2.41 5.09 18.18
CA LYS A 350 2.23 6.18 19.17
C LYS A 350 3.05 5.93 20.45
N LYS A 351 3.03 4.70 20.95
CA LYS A 351 3.73 4.32 22.18
C LYS A 351 5.25 4.27 21.99
N LEU A 352 5.73 3.70 20.89
CA LEU A 352 7.16 3.68 20.54
C LEU A 352 7.70 5.09 20.35
N GLU A 353 7.02 5.92 19.58
CA GLU A 353 7.42 7.31 19.31
C GLU A 353 7.53 8.12 20.60
N ARG A 354 6.57 7.99 21.51
CA ARG A 354 6.63 8.66 22.83
C ARG A 354 7.87 8.25 23.63
N GLN A 355 8.26 6.97 23.58
CA GLN A 355 9.46 6.51 24.30
C GLN A 355 10.75 6.96 23.62
N LEU A 356 10.80 6.90 22.28
CA LEU A 356 11.96 7.37 21.52
C LEU A 356 12.16 8.88 21.68
N LEU A 357 11.06 9.66 21.70
CA LEU A 357 11.10 11.09 22.01
C LEU A 357 11.70 11.36 23.39
N LYS A 358 11.22 10.68 24.45
CA LYS A 358 11.77 10.82 25.81
C LYS A 358 13.26 10.52 25.87
N LYS A 359 13.75 9.63 25.01
CA LYS A 359 15.18 9.28 24.88
C LYS A 359 15.94 10.15 23.88
N LYS A 360 15.30 11.19 23.34
CA LYS A 360 15.88 12.16 22.40
C LYS A 360 16.43 11.51 21.12
N VAL A 361 15.79 10.41 20.67
CA VAL A 361 16.16 9.71 19.44
C VAL A 361 15.51 10.38 18.23
N PRO A 362 16.30 10.93 17.30
CA PRO A 362 15.76 11.62 16.14
C PRO A 362 15.17 10.64 15.10
N MET A 363 13.92 10.89 14.67
CA MET A 363 13.19 10.12 13.65
C MET A 363 12.66 11.05 12.58
N LYS A 364 12.57 10.58 11.33
CA LYS A 364 12.19 11.44 10.18
C LYS A 364 10.79 12.04 10.32
N TYR A 365 9.82 11.22 10.69
CA TYR A 365 8.46 11.67 10.99
C TYR A 365 8.00 10.95 12.23
N PHE A 366 7.81 11.70 13.28
CA PHE A 366 6.83 11.28 14.26
C PHE A 366 5.46 11.41 13.58
N ASN A 367 4.53 10.49 13.80
CA ASN A 367 3.16 10.62 13.26
C ASN A 367 2.46 11.91 13.74
N PHE A 368 3.09 12.69 14.59
CA PHE A 368 2.68 14.03 15.01
C PHE A 368 2.86 15.09 13.92
N ILE A 369 3.90 14.97 13.07
CA ILE A 369 4.18 15.91 11.99
C ILE A 369 4.10 15.13 10.70
N THR A 370 3.01 15.31 9.97
CA THR A 370 2.79 14.65 8.68
C THR A 370 3.47 15.42 7.55
N GLU A 371 3.65 14.79 6.39
CA GLU A 371 4.13 15.49 5.17
C GLU A 371 3.24 16.70 4.84
N LYS A 372 1.93 16.56 5.06
CA LYS A 372 0.97 17.65 4.86
C LYS A 372 1.17 18.80 5.86
N ASP A 373 1.54 18.50 7.11
CA ASP A 373 1.90 19.53 8.09
C ASP A 373 3.15 20.32 7.66
N VAL A 374 4.14 19.63 7.07
CA VAL A 374 5.35 20.24 6.50
C VAL A 374 5.00 21.11 5.30
N GLU A 375 4.22 20.60 4.34
CA GLU A 375 3.76 21.37 3.17
C GLU A 375 2.95 22.61 3.58
N ASN A 376 2.06 22.48 4.56
CA ASN A 376 1.28 23.60 5.09
C ASN A 376 2.19 24.65 5.73
N PHE A 377 3.22 24.21 6.45
CA PHE A 377 4.19 25.11 7.06
C PHE A 377 5.04 25.85 6.01
N GLU A 378 5.48 25.15 4.97
CA GLU A 378 6.24 25.75 3.84
C GLU A 378 5.38 26.74 3.05
N LYS A 379 4.06 26.62 3.07
CA LYS A 379 3.10 27.55 2.45
C LYS A 379 2.58 28.62 3.40
N ASP A 380 3.22 28.83 4.55
CA ASP A 380 2.78 29.73 5.64
C ASP A 380 1.37 29.48 6.18
N VAL A 381 0.81 28.29 5.96
CA VAL A 381 -0.49 27.88 6.51
C VAL A 381 -0.27 27.22 7.87
N VAL A 382 0.01 28.04 8.89
CA VAL A 382 0.31 27.54 10.25
C VAL A 382 -0.98 27.49 11.08
N THR A 383 -1.60 26.31 11.15
CA THR A 383 -2.77 26.08 12.01
C THR A 383 -2.38 25.98 13.49
N ASP A 384 -3.31 26.25 14.41
CA ASP A 384 -3.07 26.11 15.85
C ASP A 384 -2.75 24.65 16.24
N ALA A 385 -3.32 23.69 15.52
CA ALA A 385 -2.98 22.27 15.67
C ALA A 385 -1.49 22.01 15.33
N LEU A 386 -0.98 22.59 14.26
CA LEU A 386 0.43 22.48 13.88
C LEU A 386 1.34 23.17 14.89
N LYS A 387 0.96 24.36 15.39
CA LYS A 387 1.71 25.06 16.46
C LYS A 387 1.84 24.21 17.72
N ASN A 388 0.75 23.55 18.13
CA ASN A 388 0.75 22.68 19.32
C ASN A 388 1.61 21.43 19.10
N LYS A 389 1.57 20.82 17.92
CA LYS A 389 2.45 19.70 17.56
C LYS A 389 3.93 20.11 17.62
N LEU A 390 4.27 21.25 17.03
CA LEU A 390 5.63 21.77 17.02
C LEU A 390 6.12 22.15 18.43
N LYS A 391 5.24 22.69 19.27
CA LYS A 391 5.56 22.98 20.69
C LYS A 391 5.90 21.69 21.44
N LEU A 392 5.09 20.65 21.31
CA LEU A 392 5.33 19.33 21.91
C LEU A 392 6.69 18.76 21.49
N VAL A 393 7.00 18.78 20.19
CA VAL A 393 8.27 18.26 19.68
C VAL A 393 9.45 19.10 20.19
N ARG A 394 9.32 20.42 20.26
CA ARG A 394 10.37 21.29 20.83
C ARG A 394 10.64 21.04 22.32
N GLU A 395 9.60 20.81 23.10
CA GLU A 395 9.75 20.49 24.54
C GLU A 395 10.56 19.21 24.76
N PHE A 396 10.42 18.21 23.87
CA PHE A 396 11.18 16.95 23.96
C PHE A 396 12.64 17.08 23.54
N PHE A 397 12.98 18.00 22.64
CA PHE A 397 14.35 18.13 22.13
C PHE A 397 15.20 19.20 22.81
N ASP A 398 14.68 19.89 23.85
CA ASP A 398 15.36 20.98 24.57
C ASP A 398 15.97 22.09 23.65
N ASN A 399 15.48 22.21 22.42
CA ASN A 399 15.96 23.16 21.44
C ASN A 399 15.02 24.37 21.36
N LYS A 400 15.00 25.18 22.42
CA LYS A 400 14.16 26.39 22.50
C LYS A 400 14.53 27.45 21.46
N ASP A 401 15.80 27.43 20.98
CA ASP A 401 16.37 28.44 20.11
C ASP A 401 16.45 28.04 18.62
N GLU A 402 16.15 26.78 18.27
CA GLU A 402 16.18 26.34 16.88
C GLU A 402 14.95 26.88 16.13
N ASN A 403 15.19 27.53 14.99
CA ASN A 403 14.14 27.97 14.09
C ASN A 403 13.35 26.74 13.60
N VAL A 404 12.02 26.84 13.61
CA VAL A 404 11.08 25.76 13.22
C VAL A 404 11.40 25.22 11.81
N ILE A 405 11.78 26.09 10.88
CA ILE A 405 12.15 25.68 9.52
C ILE A 405 13.43 24.82 9.53
N SER A 406 14.43 25.21 10.29
CA SER A 406 15.70 24.46 10.41
C SER A 406 15.46 23.10 11.06
N PHE A 407 14.60 23.06 12.08
CA PHE A 407 14.17 21.84 12.75
C PHE A 407 13.46 20.89 11.74
N ILE A 408 12.46 21.37 11.00
CA ILE A 408 11.73 20.58 9.99
C ILE A 408 12.69 20.06 8.92
N LYS A 409 13.59 20.91 8.37
CA LYS A 409 14.58 20.50 7.37
C LYS A 409 15.54 19.45 7.89
N ARG A 410 15.97 19.55 9.14
CA ARG A 410 16.79 18.53 9.79
C ARG A 410 16.05 17.19 9.88
N TYR A 411 14.75 17.21 10.22
CA TYR A 411 13.92 16.02 10.25
C TYR A 411 13.69 15.40 8.86
N GLN A 412 13.52 16.21 7.82
CA GLN A 412 13.41 15.72 6.43
C GLN A 412 14.67 14.97 5.97
N GLY A 413 15.85 15.34 6.49
CA GLY A 413 17.11 14.68 6.19
C GLY A 413 17.34 13.35 6.93
N MET A 414 16.48 12.97 7.87
CA MET A 414 16.68 11.74 8.66
C MET A 414 16.24 10.51 7.88
N ASN A 415 16.97 9.41 8.10
CA ASN A 415 16.76 8.12 7.47
C ASN A 415 16.26 7.05 8.45
N LYS A 416 15.50 7.47 9.48
CA LYS A 416 14.89 6.61 10.50
C LYS A 416 13.38 6.78 10.46
N PHE A 417 12.66 5.65 10.41
CA PHE A 417 11.21 5.64 10.22
C PHE A 417 10.54 4.71 11.25
N VAL A 418 9.36 5.09 11.72
CA VAL A 418 8.41 4.16 12.34
C VAL A 418 7.16 4.16 11.48
N THR A 419 6.72 2.98 11.04
CA THR A 419 5.54 2.87 10.18
C THR A 419 4.83 1.55 10.40
N THR A 420 3.57 1.45 10.00
CA THR A 420 2.89 0.15 10.00
C THR A 420 3.39 -0.71 8.83
N ILE A 421 3.35 -2.03 9.02
CA ILE A 421 3.67 -3.00 7.97
C ILE A 421 2.82 -2.75 6.72
N HIS A 422 1.53 -2.44 6.91
CA HIS A 422 0.61 -2.08 5.81
C HIS A 422 1.09 -0.87 5.00
N LYS A 423 1.48 0.21 5.67
CA LYS A 423 1.99 1.44 5.01
C LYS A 423 3.39 1.25 4.38
N SER A 424 4.13 0.23 4.81
CA SER A 424 5.43 -0.12 4.22
C SER A 424 5.32 -0.89 2.91
N LYS A 425 4.13 -1.40 2.58
CA LYS A 425 3.91 -2.14 1.33
C LYS A 425 4.26 -1.28 0.12
N GLY A 426 4.97 -1.86 -0.85
CA GLY A 426 5.53 -1.12 -2.00
C GLY A 426 6.83 -0.37 -1.73
N ARG A 427 7.25 -0.22 -0.46
CA ARG A 427 8.54 0.41 -0.07
C ARG A 427 9.58 -0.65 0.25
N GLU A 428 10.82 -0.22 0.36
CA GLU A 428 11.97 -1.05 0.73
C GLU A 428 12.98 -0.22 1.51
N PHE A 429 13.70 -0.82 2.43
CA PHE A 429 14.61 -0.15 3.36
C PHE A 429 15.91 -0.91 3.49
N HIS A 430 17.02 -0.21 3.74
CA HIS A 430 18.31 -0.84 3.98
C HIS A 430 18.24 -1.82 5.17
N THR A 431 17.68 -1.38 6.29
CA THR A 431 17.52 -2.15 7.52
C THR A 431 16.09 -2.09 8.01
N CYS A 432 15.53 -3.23 8.41
CA CYS A 432 14.23 -3.29 9.06
C CYS A 432 14.33 -3.84 10.48
N VAL A 433 13.52 -3.28 11.39
CA VAL A 433 13.22 -3.84 12.70
C VAL A 433 11.74 -4.21 12.72
N VAL A 434 11.43 -5.48 12.79
CA VAL A 434 10.04 -5.99 12.83
C VAL A 434 9.60 -6.13 14.28
N VAL A 435 8.52 -5.41 14.65
CA VAL A 435 8.03 -5.35 16.03
C VAL A 435 6.72 -6.10 16.15
N ASN A 436 6.64 -7.02 17.10
CA ASN A 436 5.45 -7.80 17.42
C ASN A 436 4.84 -8.54 16.20
N SER A 437 5.72 -9.03 15.32
CA SER A 437 5.38 -9.98 14.27
C SER A 437 6.59 -10.90 14.12
N ILE A 438 6.59 -12.02 14.83
CA ILE A 438 7.77 -12.86 15.05
C ILE A 438 7.38 -14.30 14.77
N ALA A 439 8.22 -15.00 14.02
CA ALA A 439 8.03 -16.42 13.75
C ALA A 439 8.17 -17.26 15.05
N PRO A 440 7.39 -18.33 15.22
CA PRO A 440 7.41 -19.16 16.41
C PRO A 440 8.82 -19.65 16.79
N GLU A 441 9.61 -20.08 15.82
CA GLU A 441 10.96 -20.63 16.03
C GLU A 441 11.90 -19.59 16.68
N LEU A 442 11.76 -18.31 16.31
CA LEU A 442 12.54 -17.22 16.91
C LEU A 442 12.08 -16.90 18.34
N LEU A 443 10.78 -17.08 18.62
CA LEU A 443 10.25 -16.90 19.98
C LEU A 443 10.73 -17.98 20.92
N GLU A 444 10.72 -19.24 20.51
CA GLU A 444 11.15 -20.38 21.29
C GLU A 444 12.63 -20.30 21.67
N GLN A 445 13.47 -19.74 20.80
CA GLN A 445 14.88 -19.50 21.07
C GLN A 445 15.13 -18.35 22.06
N ASN A 446 14.09 -17.55 22.40
CA ASN A 446 14.24 -16.44 23.32
C ASN A 446 14.27 -16.93 24.79
N PRO A 447 15.33 -16.66 25.56
CA PRO A 447 15.46 -17.09 26.97
C PRO A 447 14.30 -16.65 27.87
N ASN A 448 13.57 -15.62 27.50
CA ASN A 448 12.43 -15.10 28.26
C ASN A 448 11.07 -15.56 27.73
N PHE A 449 11.02 -16.43 26.73
CA PHE A 449 9.77 -16.92 26.13
C PHE A 449 8.85 -17.55 27.18
N HIS A 450 9.40 -18.34 28.13
CA HIS A 450 8.64 -18.94 29.20
C HIS A 450 7.93 -17.97 30.16
N LYS A 451 8.29 -16.66 30.12
CA LYS A 451 7.65 -15.60 30.89
C LYS A 451 6.42 -15.00 30.19
N LEU A 452 6.20 -15.34 28.92
CA LEU A 452 5.07 -14.84 28.14
C LEU A 452 3.83 -15.71 28.38
N THR A 453 2.70 -15.08 28.60
CA THR A 453 1.41 -15.78 28.64
C THR A 453 0.98 -16.21 27.25
N LYS A 454 0.16 -17.28 27.14
CA LYS A 454 -0.43 -17.70 25.84
C LYS A 454 -1.08 -16.55 25.08
N LYS A 455 -1.79 -15.64 25.79
CA LYS A 455 -2.42 -14.46 25.18
C LYS A 455 -1.38 -13.49 24.60
N GLN A 456 -0.26 -13.31 25.25
CA GLN A 456 0.84 -12.45 24.78
C GLN A 456 1.52 -13.08 23.55
N VAL A 457 1.76 -14.40 23.58
CA VAL A 457 2.31 -15.12 22.44
C VAL A 457 1.40 -14.95 21.22
N ALA A 458 0.10 -15.19 21.34
CA ALA A 458 -0.87 -15.02 20.27
C ALA A 458 -0.96 -13.58 19.71
N GLN A 459 -0.53 -12.57 20.46
CA GLN A 459 -0.49 -11.18 19.99
C GLN A 459 0.76 -10.83 19.17
N ILE A 460 1.84 -11.59 19.32
CA ILE A 460 3.15 -11.28 18.75
C ILE A 460 3.66 -12.34 17.74
N SER A 461 3.02 -13.51 17.69
CA SER A 461 3.37 -14.56 16.75
C SER A 461 2.16 -15.04 15.96
N PHE A 462 2.40 -15.97 15.05
CA PHE A 462 1.40 -16.64 14.21
C PHE A 462 1.85 -18.10 14.04
N ASP A 463 0.92 -18.98 13.74
CA ASP A 463 1.21 -20.34 13.33
C ASP A 463 1.38 -20.40 11.80
N PRO A 464 2.58 -20.71 11.27
CA PRO A 464 2.79 -20.76 9.83
C PRO A 464 2.00 -21.88 9.14
N ASP A 465 1.59 -22.89 9.86
CA ASP A 465 0.88 -24.07 9.35
C ASP A 465 -0.64 -24.01 9.56
N ASP A 466 -1.12 -23.00 10.33
CA ASP A 466 -2.56 -22.79 10.55
C ASP A 466 -3.18 -22.01 9.40
N ASP A 467 -4.23 -22.56 8.80
CA ASP A 467 -4.99 -21.90 7.72
C ASP A 467 -5.72 -20.61 8.20
N ASP A 468 -6.04 -20.51 9.48
CA ASP A 468 -6.65 -19.31 10.07
C ASP A 468 -5.61 -18.17 10.26
N ASP A 469 -4.31 -18.49 10.28
CA ASP A 469 -3.20 -17.55 10.41
C ASP A 469 -2.59 -17.08 9.07
N VAL A 470 -3.28 -17.29 7.93
CA VAL A 470 -2.80 -16.88 6.60
C VAL A 470 -2.51 -15.37 6.54
N GLU A 471 -3.40 -14.53 7.09
CA GLU A 471 -3.19 -13.08 7.07
C GLU A 471 -2.05 -12.64 8.00
N PRO A 472 -1.93 -13.09 9.25
CA PRO A 472 -0.75 -12.89 10.09
C PRO A 472 0.56 -13.32 9.45
N ARG A 473 0.61 -14.49 8.82
CA ARG A 473 1.76 -14.99 8.08
C ARG A 473 2.13 -14.07 6.91
N ASN A 474 1.15 -13.62 6.14
CA ASN A 474 1.36 -12.69 5.04
C ASN A 474 1.87 -11.33 5.53
N ILE A 475 1.33 -10.82 6.66
CA ILE A 475 1.82 -9.60 7.30
C ILE A 475 3.29 -9.73 7.69
N HIS A 476 3.68 -10.86 8.26
CA HIS A 476 5.07 -11.15 8.57
C HIS A 476 5.95 -11.22 7.31
N TYR A 477 5.51 -11.95 6.29
CA TYR A 477 6.20 -12.02 5.00
C TYR A 477 6.40 -10.64 4.38
N VAL A 478 5.36 -9.79 4.39
CA VAL A 478 5.49 -8.40 3.93
C VAL A 478 6.55 -7.66 4.73
N ALA A 479 6.55 -7.77 6.07
CA ALA A 479 7.49 -7.06 6.92
C ALA A 479 8.94 -7.45 6.64
N VAL A 480 9.26 -8.75 6.64
CA VAL A 480 10.63 -9.23 6.43
C VAL A 480 11.13 -8.95 5.01
N SER A 481 10.26 -9.03 4.01
CA SER A 481 10.59 -8.75 2.60
C SER A 481 10.78 -7.25 2.28
N ARG A 482 10.61 -6.35 3.25
CA ARG A 482 10.96 -4.90 3.09
C ARG A 482 12.44 -4.63 3.27
N SER A 483 13.18 -5.51 3.97
CA SER A 483 14.61 -5.36 4.23
C SER A 483 15.47 -5.69 3.00
N LYS A 484 16.49 -4.88 2.75
CA LYS A 484 17.51 -5.15 1.73
C LYS A 484 18.69 -5.95 2.33
N HIS A 485 19.25 -5.46 3.42
CA HIS A 485 20.54 -5.92 3.93
C HIS A 485 20.51 -6.43 5.36
N LYS A 486 19.71 -5.80 6.25
CA LYS A 486 19.72 -6.14 7.69
C LYS A 486 18.30 -6.26 8.22
N LEU A 487 18.06 -7.32 8.99
CA LEU A 487 16.78 -7.61 9.62
C LEU A 487 16.95 -7.88 11.10
N TYR A 488 16.12 -7.22 11.91
CA TYR A 488 16.06 -7.38 13.36
C TYR A 488 14.62 -7.63 13.80
N PHE A 489 14.46 -8.25 14.98
CA PHE A 489 13.16 -8.51 15.57
C PHE A 489 13.06 -7.94 16.97
N MET A 490 11.89 -7.44 17.35
CA MET A 490 11.64 -6.86 18.68
C MET A 490 10.28 -7.29 19.23
N ILE A 491 10.24 -7.65 20.50
CA ILE A 491 9.02 -7.76 21.29
C ILE A 491 8.84 -6.47 22.07
N TYR A 492 7.78 -5.76 21.78
CA TYR A 492 7.41 -4.54 22.49
C TYR A 492 6.10 -4.76 23.25
N MET A 493 6.22 -4.97 24.56
CA MET A 493 5.08 -5.15 25.46
C MET A 493 4.67 -3.80 26.04
N THR A 494 3.45 -3.39 25.77
CA THR A 494 2.85 -2.24 26.46
C THR A 494 2.37 -2.70 27.83
N LYS A 495 2.90 -2.07 28.89
CA LYS A 495 2.35 -2.24 30.23
C LYS A 495 0.93 -1.71 30.29
#